data_c9d66be6455348d46c2b3e22c053bade
#
_entry.id   c9d66be6455348d46c2b3e22c053bade
#
_cell.length_a   1.000
_cell.length_b   1.000
_cell.length_c   1.000
_cell.angle_alpha   90.00
_cell.angle_beta   90.00
_cell.angle_gamma   90.00
#
_symmetry.space_group_name_H-M   'P 1'
#
loop_
_entity.id
_entity.type
_entity.pdbx_description
1 polymer ?
#
loop_
_entity_poly.entity_id
_entity_poly.type
_entity_poly.pdbx_seq_one_letter_code
_entity_poly.pdbx_strand_id
1 'polypeptide(L)'
;MIVIENRQMLIPRGEEKIGTTADNLCDTRTFSIPRVSATLLDLSALDFFIDLEYADGTKDTDSLQATYGEERILLTWQIRNTQLRVPGAVFIAVRGYDETGTMRFTSYKTPVYVEDAINTPEGKPGLSEFERLEKELNA
;
A
#
# COMPACT_ATOMS: atom_id res chain seq x y z
N MET A 1 -2.86 8.24 -8.33
CA MET A 1 -2.65 8.82 -6.98
C MET A 1 -3.94 8.75 -6.18
N ILE A 2 -3.86 8.26 -4.96
CA ILE A 2 -4.99 8.17 -4.04
C ILE A 2 -5.15 9.53 -3.35
N VAL A 3 -6.36 10.08 -3.33
CA VAL A 3 -6.61 11.37 -2.70
C VAL A 3 -7.39 11.14 -1.41
N ILE A 4 -6.92 11.75 -0.31
CA ILE A 4 -7.63 11.72 0.97
C ILE A 4 -8.26 13.08 1.21
N GLU A 5 -9.59 13.11 1.26
CA GLU A 5 -10.39 14.30 1.54
C GLU A 5 -11.40 13.98 2.64
N ASN A 6 -11.47 14.81 3.67
CA ASN A 6 -12.37 14.59 4.81
C ASN A 6 -12.27 13.18 5.39
N ARG A 7 -11.04 12.66 5.52
CA ARG A 7 -10.70 11.31 6.02
C ARG A 7 -11.11 10.17 5.08
N GLN A 8 -11.72 10.46 3.93
CA GLN A 8 -12.10 9.46 2.94
C GLN A 8 -11.00 9.29 1.89
N MET A 9 -10.69 8.04 1.56
CA MET A 9 -9.77 7.74 0.47
C MET A 9 -10.54 7.60 -0.84
N LEU A 10 -10.12 8.36 -1.83
CA LEU A 10 -10.62 8.26 -3.20
C LEU A 10 -9.56 7.52 -4.02
N ILE A 11 -9.80 6.25 -4.30
CA ILE A 11 -8.85 5.39 -4.99
C ILE A 11 -9.20 5.36 -6.47
N PRO A 12 -8.31 5.85 -7.36
CA PRO A 12 -8.54 5.80 -8.80
C PRO A 12 -8.65 4.37 -9.29
N ARG A 13 -9.44 4.18 -10.34
CA ARG A 13 -9.61 2.89 -11.00
C ARG A 13 -8.26 2.34 -11.46
N GLY A 14 -7.97 1.10 -11.06
CA GLY A 14 -6.71 0.41 -11.34
C GLY A 14 -5.70 0.46 -10.18
N GLU A 15 -5.82 1.42 -9.26
CA GLU A 15 -4.95 1.49 -8.08
C GLU A 15 -5.48 0.68 -6.89
N GLU A 16 -6.71 0.20 -6.94
CA GLU A 16 -7.31 -0.64 -5.90
C GLU A 16 -6.66 -2.03 -5.80
N LYS A 17 -6.02 -2.50 -6.86
CA LYS A 17 -5.23 -3.74 -6.86
C LYS A 17 -3.79 -3.40 -6.57
N ILE A 18 -3.28 -3.82 -5.42
CA ILE A 18 -1.95 -3.41 -4.95
C ILE A 18 -0.84 -4.39 -5.31
N GLY A 19 -1.17 -5.55 -5.85
CA GLY A 19 -0.19 -6.53 -6.29
C GLY A 19 -0.70 -7.95 -6.17
N THR A 20 0.21 -8.91 -6.33
CA THR A 20 -0.08 -10.33 -6.18
C THR A 20 0.70 -10.92 -5.02
N THR A 21 0.33 -12.11 -4.57
CA THR A 21 1.03 -12.82 -3.49
C THR A 21 2.48 -13.16 -3.83
N ALA A 22 2.87 -13.07 -5.10
CA ALA A 22 4.25 -13.33 -5.55
C ALA A 22 5.11 -12.06 -5.69
N ASP A 23 4.52 -10.87 -5.58
CA ASP A 23 5.24 -9.60 -5.76
C ASP A 23 6.02 -9.20 -4.51
N ASN A 24 7.10 -8.45 -4.72
CA ASN A 24 7.83 -7.79 -3.65
C ASN A 24 8.49 -6.52 -4.19
N LEU A 25 8.20 -5.38 -3.57
CA LEU A 25 8.76 -4.07 -3.92
C LEU A 25 8.52 -3.66 -5.39
N CYS A 26 7.51 -4.24 -6.05
CA CYS A 26 7.20 -3.92 -7.45
C CYS A 26 6.42 -2.62 -7.59
N ASP A 27 5.54 -2.33 -6.65
CA ASP A 27 4.61 -1.22 -6.75
C ASP A 27 4.71 -0.27 -5.58
N THR A 28 4.40 0.99 -5.86
CA THR A 28 4.20 2.02 -4.84
C THR A 28 2.80 2.60 -4.99
N ARG A 29 2.31 3.19 -3.91
CA ARG A 29 1.10 4.01 -3.95
C ARG A 29 1.39 5.35 -3.32
N THR A 30 0.89 6.40 -3.92
CA THR A 30 1.04 7.76 -3.42
C THR A 30 -0.31 8.28 -2.97
N PHE A 31 -0.34 8.84 -1.77
CA PHE A 31 -1.52 9.47 -1.19
C PHE A 31 -1.30 10.97 -1.19
N SER A 32 -2.32 11.72 -1.57
CA SER A 32 -2.34 13.18 -1.46
C SER A 32 -3.33 13.58 -0.39
N ILE A 33 -2.86 14.29 0.62
CA ILE A 33 -3.67 14.75 1.74
C ILE A 33 -3.54 16.27 1.88
N PRO A 34 -4.63 17.01 2.21
CA PRO A 34 -4.51 18.44 2.47
C PRO A 34 -3.55 18.70 3.63
N ARG A 35 -2.70 19.70 3.49
CA ARG A 35 -1.78 20.11 4.56
C ARG A 35 -2.51 20.56 5.81
N VAL A 36 -3.64 21.24 5.62
CA VAL A 36 -4.50 21.68 6.73
C VAL A 36 -5.83 20.94 6.63
N SER A 37 -6.21 20.24 7.71
CA SER A 37 -7.44 19.48 7.76
C SER A 37 -8.67 20.38 7.78
N ALA A 38 -9.86 19.79 7.59
CA ALA A 38 -11.12 20.52 7.67
C ALA A 38 -11.35 21.17 9.04
N THR A 39 -10.70 20.66 10.08
CA THR A 39 -10.75 21.24 11.44
C THR A 39 -9.58 22.19 11.73
N LEU A 40 -8.87 22.64 10.68
CA LEU A 40 -7.74 23.56 10.75
C LEU A 40 -6.50 23.02 11.47
N LEU A 41 -6.36 21.71 11.57
CA LEU A 41 -5.15 21.09 12.08
C LEU A 41 -4.09 21.04 10.98
N ASP A 42 -2.90 21.61 11.25
CA ASP A 42 -1.76 21.50 10.32
C ASP A 42 -1.15 20.13 10.42
N LEU A 43 -1.24 19.34 9.35
CA LEU A 43 -0.78 17.98 9.30
C LEU A 43 0.71 17.85 8.94
N SER A 44 1.39 18.96 8.62
CA SER A 44 2.80 18.93 8.22
C SER A 44 3.77 18.60 9.35
N ALA A 45 3.32 18.69 10.60
CA ALA A 45 4.12 18.34 11.78
C ALA A 45 3.95 16.88 12.23
N LEU A 46 3.20 16.08 11.49
CA LEU A 46 2.90 14.70 11.85
C LEU A 46 3.80 13.70 11.14
N ASP A 47 4.07 12.58 11.81
CA ASP A 47 4.66 11.40 11.20
C ASP A 47 3.55 10.47 10.76
N PHE A 48 3.61 10.00 9.52
CA PHE A 48 2.55 9.23 8.90
C PHE A 48 2.88 7.75 8.79
N PHE A 49 1.86 6.93 9.02
CA PHE A 49 1.92 5.47 8.93
C PHE A 49 0.70 4.95 8.19
N ILE A 50 0.86 3.81 7.54
CA ILE A 50 -0.25 3.07 6.96
C ILE A 50 -0.55 1.85 7.80
N ASP A 51 -1.83 1.66 8.14
CA ASP A 51 -2.32 0.45 8.78
C ASP A 51 -2.95 -0.46 7.76
N LEU A 52 -2.74 -1.76 7.93
CA LEU A 52 -3.30 -2.78 7.08
C LEU A 52 -4.04 -3.80 7.94
N GLU A 53 -5.23 -4.17 7.49
CA GLU A 53 -6.01 -5.27 8.07
C GLU A 53 -6.29 -6.27 6.96
N TYR A 54 -5.68 -7.45 7.07
CA TYR A 54 -5.73 -8.48 6.03
C TYR A 54 -7.02 -9.29 6.07
N ALA A 55 -7.31 -10.02 4.99
CA ALA A 55 -8.51 -10.84 4.87
C ALA A 55 -8.60 -11.94 5.93
N ASP A 56 -7.46 -12.39 6.49
CA ASP A 56 -7.41 -13.36 7.58
C ASP A 56 -7.59 -12.73 8.97
N GLY A 57 -7.80 -11.43 9.05
CA GLY A 57 -7.98 -10.69 10.30
C GLY A 57 -6.69 -10.22 10.97
N THR A 58 -5.52 -10.59 10.44
CA THR A 58 -4.24 -10.09 10.95
C THR A 58 -4.03 -8.64 10.53
N LYS A 59 -3.21 -7.92 11.30
CA LYS A 59 -2.96 -6.48 11.11
C LYS A 59 -1.47 -6.20 11.01
N ASP A 60 -1.14 -5.10 10.35
CA ASP A 60 0.24 -4.65 10.19
C ASP A 60 0.28 -3.13 10.10
N THR A 61 1.45 -2.55 10.27
CA THR A 61 1.69 -1.11 10.15
C THR A 61 3.03 -0.88 9.47
N ASP A 62 3.07 0.10 8.57
CA ASP A 62 4.31 0.51 7.91
C ASP A 62 4.41 2.03 7.92
N SER A 63 5.63 2.54 7.82
CA SER A 63 5.87 3.98 7.73
C SER A 63 5.62 4.48 6.31
N LEU A 64 5.16 5.72 6.20
CA LEU A 64 5.01 6.41 4.94
C LEU A 64 6.05 7.52 4.84
N GLN A 65 6.66 7.66 3.65
CA GLN A 65 7.53 8.80 3.38
C GLN A 65 6.68 10.00 2.99
N ALA A 66 6.90 11.12 3.67
CA ALA A 66 6.14 12.34 3.44
C ALA A 66 6.98 13.37 2.67
N THR A 67 6.38 13.96 1.65
CA THR A 67 6.90 15.15 0.96
C THR A 67 5.92 16.28 1.20
N TYR A 68 6.38 17.32 1.90
CA TYR A 68 5.54 18.42 2.35
C TYR A 68 5.50 19.52 1.29
N GLY A 69 4.30 19.82 0.78
CA GLY A 69 4.04 20.94 -0.09
C GLY A 69 3.32 22.07 0.64
N GLU A 70 3.08 23.18 -0.04
CA GLU A 70 2.39 24.33 0.55
C GLU A 70 0.93 24.05 0.86
N GLU A 71 0.24 23.33 -0.03
CA GLU A 71 -1.19 23.05 0.10
C GLU A 71 -1.48 21.58 0.40
N ARG A 72 -0.60 20.69 -0.05
CA ARG A 72 -0.81 19.25 0.08
C ARG A 72 0.47 18.54 0.53
N ILE A 73 0.28 17.40 1.17
CA ILE A 73 1.33 16.49 1.58
C ILE A 73 1.20 15.24 0.73
N LEU A 74 2.31 14.79 0.14
CA LEU A 74 2.38 13.53 -0.60
C LEU A 74 2.98 12.47 0.30
N LEU A 75 2.27 11.35 0.45
CA LEU A 75 2.70 10.21 1.25
C LEU A 75 2.97 9.05 0.31
N THR A 76 4.15 8.47 0.39
CA THR A 76 4.55 7.35 -0.46
C THR A 76 4.61 6.06 0.35
N TRP A 77 3.89 5.05 -0.13
CA TRP A 77 3.87 3.70 0.42
C TRP A 77 4.58 2.75 -0.55
N GLN A 78 5.69 2.16 -0.11
CA GLN A 78 6.36 1.10 -0.84
C GLN A 78 5.74 -0.24 -0.42
N ILE A 79 5.06 -0.90 -1.35
CA ILE A 79 4.36 -2.15 -1.08
C ILE A 79 5.38 -3.29 -0.97
N ARG A 80 5.35 -4.02 0.15
CA ARG A 80 6.28 -5.09 0.48
C ARG A 80 5.62 -6.46 0.39
N ASN A 81 6.41 -7.51 0.18
CA ASN A 81 5.90 -8.89 0.10
C ASN A 81 5.14 -9.31 1.37
N THR A 82 5.56 -8.85 2.55
CA THR A 82 4.87 -9.15 3.81
C THR A 82 3.45 -8.59 3.84
N GLN A 83 3.18 -7.55 3.05
CA GLN A 83 1.87 -6.91 2.93
C GLN A 83 1.00 -7.55 1.84
N LEU A 84 1.57 -8.45 1.05
CA LEU A 84 0.89 -9.15 -0.04
C LEU A 84 0.71 -10.65 0.24
N ARG A 85 1.01 -11.10 1.46
CA ARG A 85 1.00 -12.53 1.82
C ARG A 85 -0.39 -13.15 1.86
N VAL A 86 -1.41 -12.33 2.11
CA VAL A 86 -2.80 -12.79 2.24
C VAL A 86 -3.60 -12.27 1.06
N PRO A 87 -4.09 -13.14 0.16
CA PRO A 87 -4.91 -12.69 -0.96
C PRO A 87 -6.29 -12.24 -0.46
N GLY A 88 -6.93 -11.37 -1.23
CA GLY A 88 -8.25 -10.85 -0.94
C GLY A 88 -8.25 -9.39 -0.56
N ALA A 89 -9.29 -8.94 0.13
CA ALA A 89 -9.44 -7.56 0.54
C ALA A 89 -8.51 -7.23 1.71
N VAL A 90 -7.79 -6.11 1.58
CA VAL A 90 -6.97 -5.53 2.62
C VAL A 90 -7.54 -4.15 2.92
N PHE A 91 -7.94 -3.91 4.16
CA PHE A 91 -8.37 -2.57 4.56
C PHE A 91 -7.15 -1.76 4.96
N ILE A 92 -7.03 -0.57 4.40
CA ILE A 92 -5.93 0.36 4.71
C ILE A 92 -6.46 1.64 5.32
N ALA A 93 -5.67 2.24 6.20
CA ALA A 93 -5.93 3.55 6.77
C ALA A 93 -4.60 4.28 6.97
N VAL A 94 -4.62 5.60 6.86
CA VAL A 94 -3.45 6.45 7.10
C VAL A 94 -3.60 7.10 8.47
N ARG A 95 -2.58 6.98 9.31
CA ARG A 95 -2.52 7.61 10.63
C ARG A 95 -1.36 8.60 10.71
N GLY A 96 -1.56 9.68 11.46
CA GLY A 96 -0.53 10.67 11.76
C GLY A 96 -0.36 10.86 13.25
N TYR A 97 0.89 10.86 13.71
CA TYR A 97 1.28 11.10 15.11
C TYR A 97 2.05 12.40 15.25
N ASP A 98 1.84 13.10 16.35
CA ASP A 98 2.63 14.29 16.68
C ASP A 98 3.96 13.93 17.34
N GLU A 99 4.76 14.93 17.69
CA GLU A 99 6.07 14.75 18.34
C GLU A 99 6.00 14.01 19.66
N THR A 100 4.87 14.08 20.34
CA THR A 100 4.68 13.41 21.64
C THR A 100 4.24 11.95 21.48
N GLY A 101 4.04 11.47 20.25
CA GLY A 101 3.52 10.13 19.96
C GLY A 101 2.01 10.02 20.12
N THR A 102 1.31 11.15 20.20
CA THR A 102 -0.15 11.17 20.27
C THR A 102 -0.73 11.15 18.86
N MET A 103 -1.70 10.26 18.62
CA MET A 103 -2.39 10.18 17.33
C MET A 103 -3.29 11.41 17.15
N ARG A 104 -3.05 12.15 16.08
CA ARG A 104 -3.78 13.39 15.76
C ARG A 104 -4.71 13.25 14.57
N PHE A 105 -4.47 12.26 13.72
CA PHE A 105 -5.22 12.08 12.48
C PHE A 105 -5.31 10.60 12.14
N THR A 106 -6.48 10.19 11.64
CA THR A 106 -6.66 8.89 11.00
C THR A 106 -7.68 9.02 9.88
N SER A 107 -7.40 8.39 8.74
CA SER A 107 -8.39 8.27 7.68
C SER A 107 -9.37 7.14 8.00
N TYR A 108 -10.51 7.10 7.31
CA TYR A 108 -11.39 5.95 7.35
C TYR A 108 -10.74 4.79 6.60
N LYS A 109 -10.97 3.56 7.08
CA LYS A 109 -10.44 2.39 6.41
C LYS A 109 -11.11 2.16 5.06
N THR A 110 -10.32 1.78 4.07
CA THR A 110 -10.77 1.61 2.69
C THR A 110 -10.16 0.34 2.13
N PRO A 111 -10.92 -0.49 1.39
CA PRO A 111 -10.39 -1.74 0.87
C PRO A 111 -9.52 -1.52 -0.37
N VAL A 112 -8.41 -2.25 -0.41
CA VAL A 112 -7.63 -2.53 -1.61
C VAL A 112 -7.52 -4.06 -1.72
N TYR A 113 -6.99 -4.56 -2.85
CA TYR A 113 -7.07 -5.98 -3.14
C TYR A 113 -5.71 -6.55 -3.50
N VAL A 114 -5.42 -7.74 -2.96
CA VAL A 114 -4.28 -8.56 -3.33
C VAL A 114 -4.79 -9.73 -4.14
N GLU A 115 -4.28 -9.87 -5.38
CA GLU A 115 -4.60 -10.99 -6.23
C GLU A 115 -3.75 -12.21 -5.82
N ASP A 116 -4.33 -13.39 -5.88
CA ASP A 116 -3.59 -14.60 -5.64
C ASP A 116 -2.79 -14.95 -6.90
N ALA A 117 -1.47 -15.12 -6.77
CA ALA A 117 -0.63 -15.51 -7.90
C ALA A 117 -0.83 -16.98 -8.24
N ILE A 118 -0.55 -17.33 -9.50
CA ILE A 118 -0.52 -18.74 -9.90
C ILE A 118 0.53 -19.45 -9.04
N ASN A 119 0.11 -20.54 -8.39
CA ASN A 119 0.98 -21.29 -7.51
C ASN A 119 2.09 -21.99 -8.31
N THR A 120 3.31 -21.49 -8.19
CA THR A 120 4.49 -22.04 -8.83
C THR A 120 5.49 -22.52 -7.77
N PRO A 121 6.43 -23.40 -8.13
CA PRO A 121 7.50 -23.76 -7.21
C PRO A 121 8.24 -22.51 -6.72
N GLU A 122 8.66 -22.53 -5.46
CA GLU A 122 9.38 -21.42 -4.87
C GLU A 122 10.73 -21.20 -5.56
N GLY A 123 11.08 -19.92 -5.71
CA GLY A 123 12.35 -19.50 -6.25
C GLY A 123 12.37 -19.40 -7.77
N LYS A 124 13.50 -18.92 -8.26
CA LYS A 124 13.75 -18.73 -9.68
C LYS A 124 14.00 -20.08 -10.36
N PRO A 125 13.34 -20.40 -11.49
CA PRO A 125 13.62 -21.64 -12.23
C PRO A 125 15.08 -21.75 -12.65
N GLY A 126 15.62 -22.96 -12.63
CA GLY A 126 16.96 -23.25 -13.13
C GLY A 126 17.03 -23.19 -14.67
N LEU A 127 18.26 -23.11 -15.20
CA LEU A 127 18.47 -23.04 -16.67
C LEU A 127 17.84 -24.22 -17.41
N SER A 128 17.92 -25.42 -16.86
CA SER A 128 17.31 -26.62 -17.48
C SER A 128 15.79 -26.51 -17.59
N GLU A 129 15.16 -25.85 -16.63
CA GLU A 129 13.70 -25.61 -16.68
C GLU A 129 13.37 -24.59 -17.74
N PHE A 130 14.16 -23.54 -17.88
CA PHE A 130 14.01 -22.56 -18.96
C PHE A 130 14.17 -23.20 -20.35
N GLU A 131 15.17 -24.04 -20.52
CA GLU A 131 15.39 -24.77 -21.79
C GLU A 131 14.21 -25.67 -22.13
N ARG A 132 13.67 -26.36 -21.14
CA ARG A 132 12.48 -27.20 -21.33
C ARG A 132 11.27 -26.38 -21.73
N LEU A 133 11.03 -25.24 -21.07
CA LEU A 133 9.92 -24.35 -21.39
C LEU A 133 10.04 -23.78 -22.81
N GLU A 134 11.25 -23.40 -23.24
CA GLU A 134 11.49 -22.93 -24.60
C GLU A 134 11.18 -24.01 -25.64
N LYS A 135 11.57 -25.26 -25.40
CA LYS A 135 11.25 -26.39 -26.28
C LYS A 135 9.75 -26.62 -26.38
N GLU A 136 9.01 -26.53 -25.28
CA GLU A 136 7.57 -26.66 -25.26
C GLU A 136 6.88 -25.55 -26.06
N LEU A 137 7.39 -24.32 -25.97
CA LEU A 137 6.86 -23.18 -26.70
C LEU A 137 7.16 -23.23 -28.20
N ASN A 138 8.27 -23.83 -28.60
CA ASN A 138 8.74 -23.89 -29.97
C ASN A 138 8.39 -25.22 -30.68
N ALA A 139 7.77 -26.14 -29.98
CA ALA A 139 7.40 -27.44 -30.53
C ALA A 139 6.17 -27.38 -31.42
#